data_b603e5d432f01d3d2d4b1115c2c65960
#
_entry.id   b603e5d432f01d3d2d4b1115c2c65960
#
_cell.length_a   1.000
_cell.length_b   1.000
_cell.length_c   1.000
_cell.angle_alpha   90.00
_cell.angle_beta   90.00
_cell.angle_gamma   90.00
#
_symmetry.space_group_name_H-M   'P 1'
#
loop_
_entity.id
_entity.type
_entity.pdbx_description
1 polymer ?
#
loop_
_entity_poly.entity_id
_entity_poly.type
_entity_poly.pdbx_seq_one_letter_code
_entity_poly.pdbx_strand_id
1 'polypeptide(L)'
;MKEQREFDLVVLGSGGAGCSAALAGTALGLSTCLIEKALLLGGGTADSLGTIWIPNNRLAKEAGLADDHDTALRYARFVAGGQEVPENLE
;
A
#
# COMPACT_ATOMS: atom_id res chain seq x y z
N MET A 1 -10.24 12.95 -32.60
CA MET A 1 -8.96 12.20 -32.59
C MET A 1 -8.73 11.68 -31.19
N LYS A 2 -8.51 10.40 -31.04
CA LYS A 2 -8.18 9.84 -29.73
C LYS A 2 -6.69 10.08 -29.44
N GLU A 3 -6.39 10.75 -28.35
CA GLU A 3 -5.01 10.88 -27.86
C GLU A 3 -4.60 9.57 -27.19
N GLN A 4 -3.47 9.03 -27.57
CA GLN A 4 -2.89 7.84 -26.97
C GLN A 4 -1.60 8.23 -26.23
N ARG A 5 -1.49 7.80 -24.97
CA ARG A 5 -0.31 8.01 -24.14
C ARG A 5 0.20 6.67 -23.64
N GLU A 6 1.50 6.53 -23.55
CA GLU A 6 2.17 5.34 -23.05
C GLU A 6 2.90 5.64 -21.74
N PHE A 7 2.80 4.72 -20.79
CA PHE A 7 3.49 4.78 -19.52
C PHE A 7 4.07 3.41 -19.18
N ASP A 8 5.17 3.37 -18.45
CA ASP A 8 5.76 2.12 -17.95
C ASP A 8 4.85 1.47 -16.88
N LEU A 9 4.18 2.29 -16.09
CA LEU A 9 3.28 1.85 -15.03
C LEU A 9 1.99 2.68 -15.05
N VAL A 10 0.86 2.00 -15.09
CA VAL A 10 -0.47 2.61 -14.91
C VAL A 10 -1.10 2.06 -13.64
N VAL A 11 -1.45 2.94 -12.72
CA VAL A 11 -2.08 2.61 -11.43
C VAL A 11 -3.52 3.07 -11.44
N LEU A 12 -4.44 2.18 -11.14
CA LEU A 12 -5.87 2.47 -11.06
C LEU A 12 -6.30 2.64 -9.60
N GLY A 13 -6.70 3.84 -9.25
CA GLY A 13 -7.12 4.22 -7.90
C GLY A 13 -6.03 4.93 -7.11
N SER A 14 -6.41 5.99 -6.41
CA SER A 14 -5.53 6.87 -5.64
C SER A 14 -5.69 6.73 -4.12
N GLY A 15 -6.16 5.60 -3.65
CA GLY A 15 -6.11 5.25 -2.23
C GLY A 15 -4.69 4.97 -1.76
N GLY A 16 -4.51 4.54 -0.52
CA GLY A 16 -3.20 4.28 0.06
C GLY A 16 -2.35 3.30 -0.76
N ALA A 17 -2.95 2.23 -1.26
CA ALA A 17 -2.27 1.25 -2.10
C ALA A 17 -1.84 1.83 -3.45
N GLY A 18 -2.74 2.53 -4.14
CA GLY A 18 -2.45 3.13 -5.44
C GLY A 18 -1.40 4.23 -5.35
N CYS A 19 -1.49 5.11 -4.36
CA CYS A 19 -0.47 6.14 -4.12
C CYS A 19 0.89 5.53 -3.79
N SER A 20 0.93 4.46 -2.99
CA SER A 20 2.18 3.75 -2.67
C SER A 20 2.81 3.12 -3.91
N ALA A 21 2.01 2.47 -4.75
CA ALA A 21 2.48 1.88 -6.00
C ALA A 21 3.02 2.95 -6.97
N ALA A 22 2.30 4.06 -7.12
CA ALA A 22 2.73 5.16 -7.99
C ALA A 22 4.02 5.82 -7.49
N LEU A 23 4.14 6.03 -6.18
CA LEU A 23 5.34 6.58 -5.56
C LEU A 23 6.55 5.66 -5.76
N ALA A 24 6.37 4.35 -5.51
CA ALA A 24 7.42 3.35 -5.72
C ALA A 24 7.85 3.30 -7.19
N GLY A 25 6.92 3.26 -8.14
CA GLY A 25 7.22 3.27 -9.56
C GLY A 25 8.01 4.51 -9.97
N THR A 26 7.61 5.67 -9.52
CA THR A 26 8.32 6.94 -9.79
C THR A 26 9.72 6.94 -9.17
N ALA A 27 9.86 6.46 -7.94
CA ALA A 27 11.16 6.36 -7.27
C ALA A 27 12.12 5.40 -7.98
N LEU A 28 11.60 4.39 -8.66
CA LEU A 28 12.37 3.46 -9.49
C LEU A 28 12.66 3.99 -10.91
N GLY A 29 12.26 5.22 -11.22
CA GLY A 29 12.50 5.87 -12.51
C GLY A 29 11.51 5.51 -13.60
N LEU A 30 10.38 4.86 -13.27
CA LEU A 30 9.35 4.54 -14.25
C LEU A 30 8.49 5.78 -14.58
N SER A 31 8.11 5.91 -15.84
CA SER A 31 7.04 6.83 -16.22
C SER A 31 5.72 6.28 -15.69
N THR A 32 5.12 6.99 -14.73
CA THR A 32 3.98 6.48 -13.98
C THR A 32 2.74 7.34 -14.20
N CYS A 33 1.61 6.70 -14.44
CA CYS A 33 0.30 7.32 -14.52
C CYS A 33 -0.61 6.79 -13.43
N LEU A 34 -1.20 7.68 -12.64
CA LEU A 34 -2.21 7.37 -11.64
C LEU A 34 -3.58 7.86 -12.13
N ILE A 35 -4.55 6.96 -12.18
CA ILE A 35 -5.91 7.24 -12.65
C ILE A 35 -6.88 7.08 -11.49
N GLU A 36 -7.70 8.10 -11.27
CA GLU A 36 -8.76 8.12 -10.24
C GLU A 36 -10.13 8.37 -10.88
N LYS A 37 -11.12 7.57 -10.51
CA LYS A 37 -12.50 7.72 -10.99
C LYS A 37 -13.26 8.85 -10.29
N ALA A 38 -12.91 9.18 -9.07
CA ALA A 38 -13.55 10.25 -8.30
C ALA A 38 -13.00 11.63 -8.69
N LEU A 39 -13.72 12.68 -8.33
CA LEU A 39 -13.28 14.06 -8.56
C LEU A 39 -12.11 14.48 -7.68
N LEU A 40 -11.93 13.80 -6.53
CA LEU A 40 -10.85 14.04 -5.58
C LEU A 40 -9.97 12.80 -5.45
N LEU A 41 -8.68 13.02 -5.28
CA LEU A 41 -7.70 11.98 -5.00
C LEU A 41 -7.78 11.53 -3.54
N GLY A 42 -7.35 10.30 -3.28
CA GLY A 42 -7.09 9.82 -1.93
C GLY A 42 -7.94 8.64 -1.46
N GLY A 43 -9.09 8.42 -2.07
CA GLY A 43 -10.00 7.32 -1.69
C GLY A 43 -10.38 7.34 -0.21
N GLY A 44 -10.71 6.20 0.34
CA GLY A 44 -11.03 6.05 1.77
C GLY A 44 -9.85 6.37 2.70
N THR A 45 -8.63 6.24 2.22
CA THR A 45 -7.42 6.60 2.99
C THR A 45 -7.39 8.08 3.34
N ALA A 46 -7.83 8.96 2.44
CA ALA A 46 -7.89 10.40 2.70
C ALA A 46 -8.92 10.77 3.77
N ASP A 47 -9.94 9.95 3.96
CA ASP A 47 -10.98 10.14 4.99
C ASP A 47 -10.56 9.57 6.34
N SER A 48 -9.42 8.90 6.42
CA SER A 48 -8.89 8.33 7.67
C SER A 48 -8.19 9.39 8.51
N LEU A 49 -7.90 9.06 9.78
CA LEU A 49 -7.12 9.91 10.68
C LEU A 49 -5.61 9.92 10.36
N GLY A 50 -5.17 9.20 9.34
CA GLY A 50 -3.78 9.14 8.92
C GLY A 50 -2.89 8.22 9.77
N THR A 51 -3.48 7.44 10.67
CA THR A 51 -2.74 6.43 11.44
C THR A 51 -2.32 5.28 10.54
N ILE A 52 -1.04 4.93 10.58
CA ILE A 52 -0.47 3.82 9.82
C ILE A 52 0.00 2.76 10.81
N TRP A 53 -0.46 1.52 10.63
CA TRP A 53 0.03 0.38 11.38
C TRP A 53 1.13 -0.33 10.59
N ILE A 54 2.34 -0.34 11.14
CA ILE A 54 3.51 -1.01 10.57
C ILE A 54 4.07 -1.95 11.62
N PRO A 55 3.64 -3.21 11.63
CA PRO A 55 4.15 -4.19 12.60
C PRO A 55 5.62 -4.53 12.34
N ASN A 56 6.29 -5.05 13.36
CA ASN A 56 7.68 -5.51 13.28
C ASN A 56 8.64 -4.45 12.72
N ASN A 57 8.38 -3.18 12.99
CA ASN A 57 9.21 -2.08 12.48
C ASN A 57 10.47 -1.88 13.33
N ARG A 58 11.44 -1.18 12.76
CA ARG A 58 12.74 -0.91 13.40
C ARG A 58 12.60 -0.14 14.71
N LEU A 59 11.74 0.86 14.79
CA LEU A 59 11.56 1.68 15.98
C LEU A 59 10.98 0.89 17.15
N ALA A 60 10.05 -0.02 16.90
CA ALA A 60 9.53 -0.92 17.91
C ALA A 60 10.63 -1.84 18.47
N LYS A 61 11.48 -2.36 17.60
CA LYS A 61 12.64 -3.19 18.02
C LYS A 61 13.63 -2.40 18.86
N GLU A 62 13.99 -1.20 18.44
CA GLU A 62 14.90 -0.31 19.18
C GLU A 62 14.33 0.11 20.54
N ALA A 63 13.02 0.24 20.66
CA ALA A 63 12.30 0.53 21.90
C ALA A 63 12.11 -0.70 22.81
N GLY A 64 12.55 -1.89 22.40
CA GLY A 64 12.40 -3.13 23.16
C GLY A 64 10.97 -3.65 23.26
N LEU A 65 10.09 -3.24 22.34
CA LEU A 65 8.72 -3.74 22.27
C LEU A 65 8.69 -5.15 21.70
N ALA A 66 7.87 -6.01 22.34
CA ALA A 66 7.67 -7.38 21.88
C ALA A 66 6.78 -7.38 20.63
N ASP A 67 7.40 -7.31 19.48
CA ASP A 67 6.75 -7.40 18.19
C ASP A 67 7.64 -8.17 17.22
N ASP A 68 7.06 -9.13 16.51
CA ASP A 68 7.77 -10.01 15.58
C ASP A 68 6.93 -10.32 14.36
N HIS A 69 7.59 -10.85 13.33
CA HIS A 69 6.96 -11.19 12.04
C HIS A 69 5.81 -12.19 12.21
N ASP A 70 6.00 -13.26 12.96
CA ASP A 70 5.00 -14.33 13.10
C ASP A 70 3.75 -13.85 13.82
N THR A 71 3.91 -13.01 14.84
CA THR A 71 2.78 -12.40 15.55
C THR A 71 2.01 -11.46 14.65
N ALA A 72 2.70 -10.64 13.88
CA ALA A 72 2.08 -9.73 12.91
C ALA A 72 1.30 -10.50 11.84
N LEU A 73 1.89 -11.56 11.30
CA LEU A 73 1.27 -12.40 10.28
C LEU A 73 0.03 -13.12 10.80
N ARG A 74 0.09 -13.67 12.02
CA ARG A 74 -1.09 -14.30 12.68
C ARG A 74 -2.22 -13.29 12.87
N TYR A 75 -1.91 -12.08 13.28
CA TYR A 75 -2.89 -11.02 13.41
C TYR A 75 -3.53 -10.65 12.07
N ALA A 76 -2.72 -10.48 11.03
CA ALA A 76 -3.22 -10.19 9.69
C ALA A 76 -4.14 -11.30 9.16
N ARG A 77 -3.77 -12.56 9.34
CA ARG A 77 -4.61 -13.72 8.99
C ARG A 77 -5.93 -13.75 9.77
N PHE A 78 -5.88 -13.45 11.04
CA PHE A 78 -7.10 -13.38 11.88
C PHE A 78 -8.05 -12.28 11.38
N VAL A 79 -7.55 -11.09 11.10
CA VAL A 79 -8.35 -9.96 10.59
C VAL A 79 -8.91 -10.25 9.18
N ALA A 80 -8.16 -10.97 8.36
CA ALA A 80 -8.61 -11.40 7.02
C ALA A 80 -9.64 -12.55 7.05
N GLY A 81 -10.11 -12.96 8.23
CA GLY A 81 -11.08 -14.04 8.35
C GLY A 81 -10.51 -15.44 8.10
N GLY A 82 -9.22 -15.65 8.32
CA GLY A 82 -8.52 -16.91 8.11
C GLY A 82 -8.23 -17.23 6.65
N GLN A 83 -8.40 -16.29 5.75
CA GLN A 83 -7.95 -16.44 4.36
C GLN A 83 -6.42 -16.50 4.31
N GLU A 84 -5.91 -17.40 3.49
CA GLU A 84 -4.46 -17.52 3.30
C GLU A 84 -3.91 -16.24 2.66
N VAL A 85 -2.88 -15.69 3.26
CA VAL A 85 -2.07 -14.65 2.64
C VAL A 85 -1.27 -15.35 1.53
N PRO A 86 -1.27 -14.85 0.29
CA PRO A 86 -0.48 -15.43 -0.78
C PRO A 86 1.00 -15.52 -0.37
N GLU A 87 1.65 -16.66 -0.67
CA GLU A 87 3.06 -16.91 -0.31
C GLU A 87 4.03 -15.83 -0.78
N ASN A 88 3.68 -15.12 -1.85
CA ASN A 88 4.51 -14.03 -2.39
C ASN A 88 4.43 -12.72 -1.57
N LEU A 89 3.66 -12.69 -0.50
CA LEU A 89 3.59 -11.57 0.45
C LEU A 89 4.23 -11.90 1.81
N GLU A 90 4.78 -13.09 1.94
CA GLU A 90 5.61 -13.50 3.08
C GLU A 90 7.10 -13.06 2.86
#